data_7957817bbbfc3a34535df81841f25bb6
#
_entry.id   7957817bbbfc3a34535df81841f25bb6
#
_cell.length_a   1.000
_cell.length_b   1.000
_cell.length_c   1.000
_cell.angle_alpha   90.00
_cell.angle_beta   90.00
_cell.angle_gamma   90.00
#
_symmetry.space_group_name_H-M   'P 1'
#
loop_
_entity.id
_entity.type
_entity.pdbx_description
1 polymer ?
#
loop_
_entity_poly.entity_id
_entity_poly.type
_entity_poly.pdbx_seq_one_letter_code
_entity_poly.pdbx_strand_id
1 'polypeptide(L)'
;SIYRIHWNKKYFRKKMNSYNVITLFPNLIEEWKNTGIINQALKNNLVAINSTNLRDFGIGTYKQVDDAPYGGGPGMVLMPEPLDKAITSSKADINVFLTPSGKQLNENLISELLEYKSINLVCGRYEGFDQRILEIHSDYEISIGQSVVSGGEVPALYLLEALIRKIPDVLGN
;
A
#
# COMPACT_ATOMS: atom_id res chain seq x y z
N SER A 1 8.28 -32.18 -43.14
CA SER A 1 7.72 -30.86 -42.89
C SER A 1 7.69 -30.60 -41.38
N ILE A 2 8.66 -29.85 -40.90
CA ILE A 2 8.82 -29.55 -39.49
C ILE A 2 7.99 -28.30 -39.22
N TYR A 3 6.84 -28.44 -38.56
CA TYR A 3 6.10 -27.32 -38.04
C TYR A 3 6.85 -26.70 -36.86
N ARG A 4 7.62 -25.64 -37.12
CA ARG A 4 8.08 -24.72 -36.05
C ARG A 4 6.88 -24.00 -35.51
N ILE A 5 6.37 -24.44 -34.37
CA ILE A 5 5.41 -23.68 -33.58
C ILE A 5 6.17 -22.48 -33.04
N HIS A 6 5.96 -21.34 -33.66
CA HIS A 6 6.40 -20.05 -33.09
C HIS A 6 5.56 -19.75 -31.85
N TRP A 7 6.07 -20.18 -30.72
CA TRP A 7 5.52 -19.71 -29.43
C TRP A 7 5.74 -18.21 -29.35
N ASN A 8 4.66 -17.49 -29.54
CA ASN A 8 4.67 -16.04 -29.46
C ASN A 8 4.98 -15.66 -28.02
N LYS A 9 6.21 -15.23 -27.73
CA LYS A 9 6.69 -14.75 -26.42
C LYS A 9 5.85 -13.59 -25.84
N LYS A 10 4.81 -13.17 -26.54
CA LYS A 10 3.92 -12.08 -26.16
C LYS A 10 2.87 -12.46 -25.11
N TYR A 11 2.65 -13.75 -24.82
CA TYR A 11 1.56 -14.20 -23.96
C TYR A 11 1.94 -14.53 -22.51
N PHE A 12 3.22 -14.44 -22.13
CA PHE A 12 3.66 -14.68 -20.75
C PHE A 12 4.49 -13.53 -20.19
N ARG A 13 4.06 -12.30 -20.37
CA ARG A 13 4.53 -11.26 -19.46
C ARG A 13 3.87 -11.54 -18.10
N LYS A 14 4.61 -12.21 -17.22
CA LYS A 14 4.26 -12.32 -15.80
C LYS A 14 3.93 -10.90 -15.32
N LYS A 15 2.68 -10.67 -14.92
CA LYS A 15 2.25 -9.34 -14.47
C LYS A 15 3.15 -8.91 -13.30
N MET A 16 3.78 -7.74 -13.45
CA MET A 16 4.68 -7.17 -12.44
C MET A 16 3.92 -6.86 -11.15
N ASN A 17 4.55 -7.14 -10.00
CA ASN A 17 3.99 -6.73 -8.71
C ASN A 17 3.91 -5.20 -8.66
N SER A 18 2.77 -4.69 -8.23
CA SER A 18 2.49 -3.26 -8.16
C SER A 18 1.92 -2.89 -6.80
N TYR A 19 2.51 -1.90 -6.19
CA TYR A 19 2.10 -1.40 -4.87
C TYR A 19 1.79 0.09 -4.97
N ASN A 20 0.69 0.50 -4.35
CA ASN A 20 0.28 1.90 -4.28
C ASN A 20 0.09 2.29 -2.82
N VAL A 21 0.77 3.33 -2.39
CA VAL A 21 0.69 3.85 -1.02
C VAL A 21 -0.22 5.06 -0.98
N ILE A 22 -1.34 4.95 -0.27
CA ILE A 22 -2.27 6.05 -0.05
C ILE A 22 -1.86 6.74 1.26
N THR A 23 -1.44 8.00 1.16
CA THR A 23 -0.76 8.70 2.25
C THR A 23 -0.99 10.21 2.18
N LEU A 24 -0.86 10.88 3.33
CA LEU A 24 -0.75 12.34 3.40
C LEU A 24 0.66 12.86 3.08
N PHE A 25 1.65 11.96 2.96
CA PHE A 25 3.06 12.29 2.78
C PHE A 25 3.68 11.56 1.60
N PRO A 26 3.19 11.83 0.37
CA PRO A 26 3.71 11.13 -0.82
C PRO A 26 5.21 11.34 -1.03
N ASN A 27 5.75 12.50 -0.61
CA ASN A 27 7.18 12.80 -0.75
C ASN A 27 8.06 11.80 0.02
N LEU A 28 7.62 11.31 1.17
CA LEU A 28 8.35 10.31 1.92
C LEU A 28 8.52 9.02 1.11
N ILE A 29 7.47 8.60 0.43
CA ILE A 29 7.49 7.41 -0.41
C ILE A 29 8.43 7.62 -1.62
N GLU A 30 8.34 8.78 -2.27
CA GLU A 30 9.16 9.10 -3.43
C GLU A 30 10.66 9.16 -3.07
N GLU A 31 11.03 9.74 -1.94
CA GLU A 31 12.41 9.76 -1.46
C GLU A 31 12.93 8.35 -1.13
N TRP A 32 12.15 7.56 -0.42
CA TRP A 32 12.52 6.18 -0.08
C TRP A 32 12.74 5.32 -1.32
N LYS A 33 11.96 5.49 -2.38
CA LYS A 33 12.10 4.77 -3.65
C LYS A 33 13.48 4.92 -4.29
N ASN A 34 14.18 6.00 -3.99
CA ASN A 34 15.49 6.31 -4.57
C ASN A 34 16.66 5.62 -3.85
N THR A 35 16.39 4.74 -2.88
CA THR A 35 17.42 4.15 -2.03
C THR A 35 17.62 2.65 -2.30
N GLY A 36 18.89 2.24 -2.29
CA GLY A 36 19.35 0.85 -2.19
C GLY A 36 18.68 -0.13 -3.15
N ILE A 37 18.29 -1.25 -2.58
CA ILE A 37 17.66 -2.38 -3.29
C ILE A 37 16.33 -2.01 -3.92
N ILE A 38 15.58 -1.09 -3.33
CA ILE A 38 14.29 -0.64 -3.84
C ILE A 38 14.48 0.08 -5.17
N ASN A 39 15.42 1.02 -5.22
CA ASN A 39 15.75 1.74 -6.44
C ASN A 39 16.18 0.79 -7.57
N GLN A 40 17.00 -0.20 -7.25
CA GLN A 40 17.42 -1.20 -8.23
C GLN A 40 16.26 -2.05 -8.73
N ALA A 41 15.39 -2.50 -7.85
CA ALA A 41 14.20 -3.27 -8.22
C ALA A 41 13.29 -2.48 -9.18
N LEU A 42 13.10 -1.19 -8.93
CA LEU A 42 12.34 -0.30 -9.79
C LEU A 42 13.00 -0.11 -11.17
N LYS A 43 14.30 0.15 -11.20
CA LYS A 43 15.07 0.32 -12.44
C LYS A 43 15.08 -0.93 -13.31
N ASN A 44 15.08 -2.10 -12.68
CA ASN A 44 15.05 -3.39 -13.36
C ASN A 44 13.63 -3.85 -13.73
N ASN A 45 12.62 -3.02 -13.52
CA ASN A 45 11.21 -3.33 -13.79
C ASN A 45 10.71 -4.62 -13.12
N LEU A 46 11.20 -4.89 -11.91
CA LEU A 46 10.77 -6.04 -11.10
C LEU A 46 9.53 -5.73 -10.27
N VAL A 47 9.32 -4.45 -9.96
CA VAL A 47 8.21 -3.95 -9.16
C VAL A 47 7.83 -2.54 -9.61
N ALA A 48 6.58 -2.17 -9.44
CA ALA A 48 6.10 -0.80 -9.56
C ALA A 48 5.63 -0.32 -8.19
N ILE A 49 5.99 0.90 -7.82
CA ILE A 49 5.57 1.54 -6.58
C ILE A 49 5.06 2.93 -6.93
N ASN A 50 3.82 3.21 -6.54
CA ASN A 50 3.18 4.51 -6.72
C ASN A 50 2.73 5.05 -5.37
N SER A 51 2.56 6.35 -5.27
CA SER A 51 1.94 6.99 -4.14
C SER A 51 0.72 7.79 -4.58
N THR A 52 -0.32 7.77 -3.76
CA THR A 52 -1.53 8.57 -3.94
C THR A 52 -1.60 9.56 -2.77
N ASN A 53 -1.64 10.85 -3.10
CA ASN A 53 -1.81 11.89 -2.09
C ASN A 53 -3.27 11.97 -1.67
N LEU A 54 -3.56 11.59 -0.43
CA LEU A 54 -4.91 11.61 0.11
C LEU A 54 -5.54 13.00 0.07
N ARG A 55 -4.74 14.08 0.17
CA ARG A 55 -5.25 15.46 0.09
C ARG A 55 -5.87 15.79 -1.26
N ASP A 56 -5.51 15.12 -2.33
CA ASP A 56 -6.12 15.33 -3.64
C ASP A 56 -7.61 14.95 -3.66
N PHE A 57 -8.04 14.15 -2.68
CA PHE A 57 -9.42 13.72 -2.48
C PHE A 57 -10.11 14.45 -1.32
N GLY A 58 -9.44 15.42 -0.73
CA GLY A 58 -9.98 16.20 0.38
C GLY A 58 -11.22 17.02 0.02
N ILE A 59 -12.02 17.33 1.02
CA ILE A 59 -13.31 17.99 0.87
C ILE A 59 -13.16 19.51 0.91
N GLY A 60 -13.82 20.18 -0.02
CA GLY A 60 -13.90 21.62 -0.09
C GLY A 60 -12.61 22.31 -0.55
N THR A 61 -12.60 23.64 -0.43
CA THR A 61 -11.49 24.49 -0.89
C THR A 61 -10.17 24.20 -0.16
N TYR A 62 -10.27 23.83 1.11
CA TYR A 62 -9.08 23.53 1.94
C TYR A 62 -8.65 22.08 1.89
N LYS A 63 -9.30 21.26 1.06
CA LYS A 63 -8.99 19.84 0.90
C LYS A 63 -8.91 19.10 2.25
N GLN A 64 -9.98 19.23 3.04
CA GLN A 64 -10.09 18.62 4.35
C GLN A 64 -10.07 17.11 4.25
N VAL A 65 -9.27 16.44 5.10
CA VAL A 65 -9.11 14.97 5.13
C VAL A 65 -9.40 14.38 6.51
N ASP A 66 -9.57 15.22 7.53
CA ASP A 66 -9.76 14.81 8.91
C ASP A 66 -10.93 15.54 9.57
N ASP A 67 -11.52 14.91 10.58
CA ASP A 67 -12.65 15.46 11.34
C ASP A 67 -12.67 14.87 12.75
N ALA A 68 -13.54 15.39 13.61
CA ALA A 68 -13.79 14.83 14.93
C ALA A 68 -14.31 13.38 14.82
N PRO A 69 -13.99 12.50 15.79
CA PRO A 69 -14.50 11.13 15.78
C PRO A 69 -16.02 11.07 15.76
N TYR A 70 -16.57 10.15 14.98
CA TYR A 70 -18.00 9.87 14.98
C TYR A 70 -18.48 9.44 16.38
N GLY A 71 -19.53 10.09 16.86
CA GLY A 71 -20.04 9.85 18.22
C GLY A 71 -19.34 10.64 19.33
N GLY A 72 -18.41 11.52 18.99
CA GLY A 72 -17.67 12.37 19.93
C GLY A 72 -16.39 11.72 20.44
N GLY A 73 -15.72 12.42 21.34
CA GLY A 73 -14.44 12.00 21.90
C GLY A 73 -13.30 12.92 21.50
N PRO A 74 -12.12 12.80 22.14
CA PRO A 74 -10.96 13.62 21.83
C PRO A 74 -10.26 13.19 20.54
N GLY A 75 -9.49 14.11 19.98
CA GLY A 75 -8.65 13.83 18.82
C GLY A 75 -9.35 14.00 17.48
N MET A 76 -8.65 13.61 16.43
CA MET A 76 -9.10 13.68 15.04
C MET A 76 -8.96 12.31 14.40
N VAL A 77 -9.78 12.00 13.41
CA VAL A 77 -9.71 10.80 12.59
C VAL A 77 -9.70 11.19 11.11
N LEU A 78 -9.15 10.33 10.26
CA LEU A 78 -9.26 10.50 8.83
C LEU A 78 -10.72 10.32 8.39
N MET A 79 -11.18 11.25 7.56
CA MET A 79 -12.56 11.20 7.03
C MET A 79 -12.72 10.01 6.08
N PRO A 80 -13.85 9.30 6.15
CA PRO A 80 -14.09 8.17 5.25
C PRO A 80 -14.22 8.56 3.77
N GLU A 81 -14.81 9.70 3.45
CA GLU A 81 -15.05 10.10 2.05
C GLU A 81 -13.76 10.28 1.23
N PRO A 82 -12.73 11.04 1.68
CA PRO A 82 -11.47 11.11 0.95
C PRO A 82 -10.78 9.75 0.78
N LEU A 83 -10.79 8.92 1.83
CA LEU A 83 -10.25 7.57 1.77
C LEU A 83 -10.97 6.69 0.78
N ASP A 84 -12.29 6.69 0.80
CA ASP A 84 -13.12 5.93 -0.15
C ASP A 84 -12.79 6.30 -1.59
N LYS A 85 -12.73 7.60 -1.89
CA LYS A 85 -12.39 8.09 -3.24
C LYS A 85 -10.97 7.70 -3.65
N ALA A 86 -10.01 7.85 -2.76
CA ALA A 86 -8.61 7.50 -3.03
C ALA A 86 -8.45 6.00 -3.30
N ILE A 87 -9.04 5.16 -2.47
CA ILE A 87 -9.00 3.70 -2.63
C ILE A 87 -9.69 3.28 -3.93
N THR A 88 -10.87 3.82 -4.20
CA THR A 88 -11.65 3.51 -5.40
C THR A 88 -10.93 3.96 -6.67
N SER A 89 -10.17 5.05 -6.64
CA SER A 89 -9.41 5.56 -7.78
C SER A 89 -8.24 4.64 -8.14
N SER A 90 -7.75 3.87 -7.21
CA SER A 90 -6.60 2.97 -7.39
C SER A 90 -7.08 1.52 -7.39
N LYS A 91 -7.20 0.94 -8.58
CA LYS A 91 -7.62 -0.45 -8.74
C LYS A 91 -6.48 -1.40 -8.37
N ALA A 92 -6.61 -2.02 -7.20
CA ALA A 92 -5.70 -3.05 -6.72
C ALA A 92 -6.48 -4.33 -6.40
N ASP A 93 -5.77 -5.46 -6.34
CA ASP A 93 -6.38 -6.74 -5.97
C ASP A 93 -6.91 -6.73 -4.55
N ILE A 94 -6.17 -6.09 -3.64
CA ILE A 94 -6.54 -5.96 -2.22
C ILE A 94 -6.13 -4.62 -1.64
N ASN A 95 -6.77 -4.27 -0.52
CA ASN A 95 -6.44 -3.11 0.30
C ASN A 95 -5.92 -3.57 1.66
N VAL A 96 -4.72 -3.11 2.02
CA VAL A 96 -4.07 -3.36 3.30
C VAL A 96 -4.04 -2.07 4.09
N PHE A 97 -4.68 -2.07 5.25
CA PHE A 97 -4.69 -0.93 6.18
C PHE A 97 -3.61 -1.13 7.25
N LEU A 98 -2.71 -0.15 7.36
CA LEU A 98 -1.67 -0.16 8.38
C LEU A 98 -2.23 0.44 9.66
N THR A 99 -2.39 -0.38 10.69
CA THR A 99 -3.00 0.02 11.96
C THR A 99 -2.38 -0.73 13.13
N PRO A 100 -2.13 -0.07 14.28
CA PRO A 100 -1.57 -0.74 15.46
C PRO A 100 -2.44 -1.88 16.01
N SER A 101 -3.75 -1.85 15.75
CA SER A 101 -4.69 -2.88 16.18
C SER A 101 -4.83 -4.05 15.20
N GLY A 102 -4.11 -4.01 14.10
CA GLY A 102 -4.17 -5.06 13.08
C GLY A 102 -3.44 -6.34 13.47
N LYS A 103 -3.55 -7.34 12.59
CA LYS A 103 -2.84 -8.59 12.71
C LYS A 103 -1.33 -8.35 12.63
N GLN A 104 -0.57 -8.94 13.55
CA GLN A 104 0.88 -8.80 13.58
C GLN A 104 1.52 -9.36 12.32
N LEU A 105 2.36 -8.55 11.68
CA LEU A 105 3.13 -8.98 10.51
C LEU A 105 4.14 -10.06 10.89
N ASN A 106 4.19 -11.12 10.09
CA ASN A 106 5.15 -12.20 10.19
C ASN A 106 5.44 -12.78 8.79
N GLU A 107 6.37 -13.72 8.69
CA GLU A 107 6.77 -14.33 7.43
C GLU A 107 5.61 -15.05 6.71
N ASN A 108 4.69 -15.68 7.46
CA ASN A 108 3.53 -16.34 6.86
C ASN A 108 2.59 -15.33 6.20
N LEU A 109 2.34 -14.20 6.86
CA LEU A 109 1.50 -13.13 6.31
C LEU A 109 2.15 -12.49 5.07
N ILE A 110 3.46 -12.29 5.09
CA ILE A 110 4.21 -11.81 3.92
C ILE A 110 4.03 -12.76 2.74
N SER A 111 4.19 -14.06 2.96
CA SER A 111 3.97 -15.08 1.92
C SER A 111 2.55 -15.05 1.36
N GLU A 112 1.56 -14.87 2.21
CA GLU A 112 0.16 -14.73 1.81
C GLU A 112 -0.06 -13.50 0.94
N LEU A 113 0.48 -12.35 1.33
CA LEU A 113 0.36 -11.09 0.59
C LEU A 113 1.07 -11.14 -0.78
N LEU A 114 2.13 -11.92 -0.92
CA LEU A 114 2.84 -12.08 -2.20
C LEU A 114 2.01 -12.80 -3.27
N GLU A 115 0.94 -13.47 -2.90
CA GLU A 115 0.01 -14.08 -3.86
C GLU A 115 -0.76 -13.03 -4.68
N TYR A 116 -0.87 -11.81 -4.16
CA TYR A 116 -1.55 -10.70 -4.83
C TYR A 116 -0.56 -9.87 -5.65
N LYS A 117 -0.91 -9.58 -6.89
CA LYS A 117 -0.05 -8.81 -7.81
C LYS A 117 -0.14 -7.31 -7.60
N SER A 118 -1.24 -6.81 -7.09
CA SER A 118 -1.42 -5.38 -6.79
C SER A 118 -2.04 -5.18 -5.41
N ILE A 119 -1.44 -4.27 -4.64
CA ILE A 119 -1.87 -3.97 -3.27
C ILE A 119 -1.91 -2.46 -3.08
N ASN A 120 -3.03 -1.97 -2.55
CA ASN A 120 -3.10 -0.65 -1.94
C ASN A 120 -2.67 -0.75 -0.47
N LEU A 121 -1.70 0.05 -0.07
CA LEU A 121 -1.32 0.21 1.34
C LEU A 121 -1.90 1.53 1.82
N VAL A 122 -2.84 1.46 2.76
CA VAL A 122 -3.55 2.63 3.28
C VAL A 122 -2.93 3.04 4.60
N CYS A 123 -2.34 4.24 4.63
CA CYS A 123 -1.66 4.78 5.81
C CYS A 123 -2.64 5.56 6.69
N GLY A 124 -2.75 5.17 7.96
CA GLY A 124 -3.51 5.88 8.96
C GLY A 124 -2.72 7.04 9.56
N ARG A 125 -3.44 7.96 10.12
CA ARG A 125 -2.95 9.09 10.90
C ARG A 125 -3.94 9.41 12.01
N TYR A 126 -3.53 10.28 12.94
CA TYR A 126 -4.38 10.72 14.05
C TYR A 126 -4.82 9.53 14.92
N GLU A 127 -6.11 9.43 15.24
CA GLU A 127 -6.67 8.36 16.08
C GLU A 127 -7.04 7.09 15.27
N GLY A 128 -6.66 7.03 13.99
CA GLY A 128 -6.89 5.86 13.15
C GLY A 128 -7.94 6.05 12.07
N PHE A 129 -8.61 4.95 11.74
CA PHE A 129 -9.60 4.91 10.67
C PHE A 129 -11.03 4.88 11.23
N ASP A 130 -11.96 5.53 10.53
CA ASP A 130 -13.38 5.33 10.75
C ASP A 130 -13.75 3.86 10.47
N GLN A 131 -14.49 3.23 11.38
CA GLN A 131 -14.85 1.82 11.28
C GLN A 131 -15.59 1.50 9.98
N ARG A 132 -16.38 2.43 9.45
CA ARG A 132 -17.14 2.25 8.21
C ARG A 132 -16.24 2.04 7.01
N ILE A 133 -15.09 2.75 6.95
CA ILE A 133 -14.14 2.59 5.84
C ILE A 133 -13.43 1.24 5.90
N LEU A 134 -13.13 0.76 7.10
CA LEU A 134 -12.55 -0.57 7.29
C LEU A 134 -13.52 -1.66 6.86
N GLU A 135 -14.79 -1.56 7.24
CA GLU A 135 -15.83 -2.54 6.86
C GLU A 135 -16.04 -2.64 5.35
N ILE A 136 -15.93 -1.51 4.65
CA ILE A 136 -16.16 -1.47 3.19
C ILE A 136 -14.92 -1.93 2.42
N HIS A 137 -13.73 -1.52 2.81
CA HIS A 137 -12.53 -1.61 1.98
C HIS A 137 -11.43 -2.52 2.52
N SER A 138 -11.40 -2.84 3.81
CA SER A 138 -10.28 -3.57 4.40
C SER A 138 -10.31 -5.05 4.01
N ASP A 139 -9.29 -5.50 3.30
CA ASP A 139 -9.01 -6.92 3.11
C ASP A 139 -8.06 -7.42 4.20
N TYR A 140 -7.13 -6.59 4.61
CA TYR A 140 -6.20 -6.83 5.71
C TYR A 140 -6.02 -5.57 6.56
N GLU A 141 -5.98 -5.77 7.87
CA GLU A 141 -5.53 -4.78 8.85
C GLU A 141 -4.26 -5.32 9.47
N ILE A 142 -3.14 -4.62 9.28
CA ILE A 142 -1.80 -5.12 9.64
C ILE A 142 -1.09 -4.16 10.57
N SER A 143 -0.52 -4.71 11.63
CA SER A 143 0.43 -4.07 12.55
C SER A 143 1.83 -4.63 12.31
N ILE A 144 2.83 -3.77 12.29
CA ILE A 144 4.24 -4.21 12.16
C ILE A 144 4.91 -4.48 13.51
N GLY A 145 4.29 -4.10 14.61
CA GLY A 145 4.87 -4.29 15.94
C GLY A 145 3.98 -3.74 17.05
N GLN A 146 4.45 -3.88 18.28
CA GLN A 146 3.73 -3.45 19.47
C GLN A 146 3.91 -1.96 19.79
N SER A 147 4.88 -1.30 19.14
CA SER A 147 5.12 0.13 19.33
C SER A 147 4.18 0.94 18.45
N VAL A 148 3.62 1.99 19.03
CA VAL A 148 2.78 2.94 18.30
C VAL A 148 3.66 4.03 17.70
N VAL A 149 3.48 4.28 16.40
CA VAL A 149 4.14 5.36 15.67
C VAL A 149 3.10 6.39 15.20
N SER A 150 3.56 7.57 14.76
CA SER A 150 2.67 8.69 14.44
C SER A 150 1.77 8.48 13.23
N GLY A 151 2.05 7.50 12.39
CA GLY A 151 1.24 7.20 11.20
C GLY A 151 1.65 5.90 10.53
N GLY A 152 0.92 5.52 9.50
CA GLY A 152 1.09 4.27 8.77
C GLY A 152 2.22 4.28 7.74
N GLU A 153 2.91 5.41 7.51
CA GLU A 153 3.92 5.52 6.45
C GLU A 153 5.15 4.66 6.72
N VAL A 154 5.72 4.73 7.94
CA VAL A 154 6.85 3.88 8.31
C VAL A 154 6.46 2.40 8.31
N PRO A 155 5.32 1.99 8.89
CA PRO A 155 4.79 0.63 8.70
C PRO A 155 4.63 0.21 7.25
N ALA A 156 4.13 1.08 6.38
CA ALA A 156 4.00 0.78 4.95
C ALA A 156 5.36 0.54 4.28
N LEU A 157 6.35 1.37 4.57
CA LEU A 157 7.71 1.20 4.05
C LEU A 157 8.34 -0.10 4.54
N TYR A 158 8.15 -0.43 5.82
CA TYR A 158 8.60 -1.70 6.37
C TYR A 158 7.99 -2.90 5.65
N LEU A 159 6.67 -2.88 5.47
CA LEU A 159 5.95 -3.95 4.76
C LEU A 159 6.41 -4.06 3.31
N LEU A 160 6.55 -2.94 2.60
CA LEU A 160 7.03 -2.94 1.21
C LEU A 160 8.43 -3.54 1.10
N GLU A 161 9.33 -3.17 1.98
CA GLU A 161 10.69 -3.73 1.96
C GLU A 161 10.67 -5.23 2.21
N ALA A 162 9.87 -5.70 3.16
CA ALA A 162 9.71 -7.12 3.43
C ALA A 162 9.12 -7.90 2.25
N LEU A 163 8.16 -7.31 1.52
CA LEU A 163 7.57 -7.91 0.32
C LEU A 163 8.54 -7.91 -0.87
N ILE A 164 9.14 -6.76 -1.15
CA ILE A 164 9.94 -6.56 -2.37
C ILE A 164 11.17 -7.46 -2.39
N ARG A 165 11.85 -7.62 -1.26
CA ARG A 165 13.03 -8.50 -1.20
C ARG A 165 12.72 -9.98 -1.46
N LYS A 166 11.45 -10.39 -1.37
CA LYS A 166 10.99 -11.75 -1.69
C LYS A 166 10.64 -11.92 -3.17
N ILE A 167 10.57 -10.85 -3.93
CA ILE A 167 10.30 -10.91 -5.36
C ILE A 167 11.54 -11.51 -6.07
N PRO A 168 11.36 -12.49 -6.97
CA PRO A 168 12.48 -13.07 -7.70
C PRO A 168 13.35 -12.02 -8.38
N ASP A 169 14.66 -12.23 -8.36
CA ASP A 169 15.71 -11.39 -8.96
C ASP A 169 15.98 -10.05 -8.26
N VAL A 170 15.25 -9.69 -7.22
CA VAL A 170 15.50 -8.44 -6.49
C VAL A 170 16.82 -8.49 -5.73
N LEU A 171 17.11 -9.59 -5.05
CA LEU A 171 18.36 -9.75 -4.28
C LEU A 171 19.55 -10.17 -5.12
N GLY A 172 19.37 -10.44 -6.40
CA GLY A 172 20.43 -10.82 -7.33
C GLY A 172 21.14 -12.12 -6.95
N ASN A 173 20.78 -13.20 -7.57
CA ASN A 173 21.55 -14.47 -7.53
C ASN A 173 22.01 -14.80 -8.92
#